data_b8efc550639af28c682fddd8344d1279
#
_entry.id   b8efc550639af28c682fddd8344d1279
#
_cell.length_a   1.000
_cell.length_b   1.000
_cell.length_c   1.000
_cell.angle_alpha   90.00
_cell.angle_beta   90.00
_cell.angle_gamma   90.00
#
_symmetry.space_group_name_H-M   'P 1'
#
loop_
_entity.id
_entity.type
_entity.pdbx_description
1 polymer ?
#
loop_
_entity_poly.entity_id
_entity_poly.type
_entity_poly.pdbx_seq_one_letter_code
_entity_poly.pdbx_strand_id
1 'polypeptide(L)' 'MADYKTLRVWQRSTAFCIEIYKVTNSFPVNEQFGIISQLRRASLSIPSNIAEGSKRGSKKDFTHF' A
#
# COMPACT_ATOMS: atom_id res chain seq x y z
N MET A 1 13.49 17.48 -2.38
CA MET A 1 12.73 16.25 -2.53
C MET A 1 11.45 16.33 -1.71
N ALA A 2 10.33 16.01 -2.30
CA ALA A 2 9.06 16.08 -1.61
C ALA A 2 8.91 14.92 -0.61
N ASP A 3 8.31 15.21 0.52
CA ASP A 3 7.96 14.17 1.49
C ASP A 3 6.77 13.37 0.93
N TYR A 4 6.98 12.08 0.69
CA TYR A 4 5.93 11.23 0.11
C TYR A 4 4.69 11.18 1.00
N LYS A 5 4.83 11.43 2.28
CA LYS A 5 3.70 11.40 3.21
C LYS A 5 2.70 12.51 2.95
N THR A 6 3.10 13.55 2.23
CA THR A 6 2.18 14.63 1.85
C THR A 6 1.44 14.34 0.56
N LEU A 7 1.81 13.28 -0.16
CA LEU A 7 1.17 12.92 -1.41
C LEU A 7 -0.20 12.33 -1.14
N ARG A 8 -1.20 12.83 -1.86
CA ARG A 8 -2.55 12.34 -1.70
C ARG A 8 -2.67 10.87 -2.05
N VAL A 9 -1.96 10.45 -3.09
CA VAL A 9 -2.01 9.05 -3.52
C VAL A 9 -1.43 8.14 -2.45
N TRP A 10 -0.39 8.56 -1.75
CA TRP A 10 0.16 7.77 -0.66
C TRP A 10 -0.81 7.69 0.50
N GLN A 11 -1.42 8.81 0.84
CA GLN A 11 -2.39 8.86 1.94
C GLN A 11 -3.58 7.94 1.65
N ARG A 12 -4.09 7.98 0.43
CA ARG A 12 -5.21 7.14 0.03
C ARG A 12 -4.86 5.66 0.00
N SER A 13 -3.66 5.33 -0.48
CA SER A 13 -3.25 3.94 -0.53
C SER A 13 -3.02 3.38 0.87
N THR A 14 -2.54 4.21 1.78
CA THR A 14 -2.38 3.81 3.17
C THR A 14 -3.73 3.58 3.83
N ALA A 15 -4.69 4.46 3.59
CA ALA A 15 -6.04 4.29 4.12
C ALA A 15 -6.69 3.02 3.58
N PHE A 16 -6.48 2.73 2.30
CA PHE A 16 -6.97 1.50 1.69
C PHE A 16 -6.36 0.27 2.37
N CYS A 17 -5.07 0.35 2.65
CA CYS A 17 -4.36 -0.74 3.31
C CYS A 17 -4.96 -1.03 4.69
N ILE A 18 -5.27 0.02 5.43
CA ILE A 18 -5.90 -0.11 6.74
C ILE A 18 -7.26 -0.79 6.62
N GLU A 19 -8.04 -0.41 5.60
CA GLU A 19 -9.34 -1.04 5.36
C GLU A 19 -9.20 -2.52 5.03
N ILE A 20 -8.19 -2.89 4.25
CA ILE A 20 -7.93 -4.29 3.93
C ILE A 20 -7.63 -5.07 5.19
N TYR A 21 -6.85 -4.50 6.11
CA TYR A 21 -6.57 -5.17 7.36
C TYR A 21 -7.82 -5.35 8.21
N LYS A 22 -8.67 -4.34 8.25
CA LYS A 22 -9.93 -4.43 9.00
C LYS A 22 -10.85 -5.51 8.43
N VAL A 23 -11.01 -5.52 7.13
CA VAL A 23 -11.89 -6.48 6.47
C VAL A 23 -11.35 -7.91 6.66
N THR A 24 -10.06 -8.10 6.47
CA THR A 24 -9.46 -9.44 6.56
C THR A 24 -9.45 -9.96 7.99
N ASN A 25 -9.55 -9.09 8.99
CA ASN A 25 -9.65 -9.54 10.38
C ASN A 25 -10.89 -10.37 10.62
N SER A 26 -11.94 -10.19 9.81
CA SER A 26 -13.18 -10.95 9.97
C SER A 26 -13.18 -12.25 9.18
N PHE A 27 -12.11 -12.52 8.43
CA PHE A 27 -11.99 -13.76 7.66
C PHE A 27 -11.69 -14.94 8.60
N PRO A 28 -12.07 -16.16 8.21
CA PRO A 28 -11.72 -17.33 9.00
C PRO A 28 -10.21 -17.49 9.19
N VAL A 29 -9.82 -18.00 10.34
CA VAL A 29 -8.39 -18.16 10.68
C VAL A 29 -7.67 -19.03 9.65
N ASN A 30 -8.34 -20.02 9.10
CA ASN A 30 -7.71 -20.91 8.14
C ASN A 30 -7.40 -20.26 6.81
N GLU A 31 -7.87 -19.02 6.58
CA GLU A 31 -7.53 -18.26 5.37
C GLU A 31 -6.28 -17.39 5.57
N GLN A 32 -5.70 -17.43 6.76
CA GLN A 32 -4.64 -16.50 7.14
C GLN A 32 -3.40 -16.60 6.27
N PHE A 33 -3.02 -17.80 5.88
CA PHE A 33 -1.82 -18.00 5.07
C PHE A 33 -2.10 -18.04 3.57
N GLY A 34 -3.36 -17.89 3.19
CA GLY A 34 -3.76 -17.85 1.80
C GLY A 34 -4.18 -16.45 1.40
N ILE A 35 -5.51 -16.28 1.25
CA ILE A 35 -6.10 -15.04 0.73
C ILE A 35 -5.76 -13.82 1.59
N ILE A 36 -5.83 -13.96 2.92
CA ILE A 36 -5.56 -12.82 3.79
C ILE A 36 -4.13 -12.32 3.57
N SER A 37 -3.17 -13.23 3.58
CA SER A 37 -1.77 -12.87 3.36
C SER A 37 -1.56 -12.19 2.03
N GLN A 38 -2.16 -12.72 0.98
CA GLN A 38 -2.01 -12.15 -0.36
C GLN A 38 -2.64 -10.76 -0.47
N LEU A 39 -3.83 -10.58 0.10
CA LEU A 39 -4.51 -9.29 0.07
C LEU A 39 -3.72 -8.23 0.81
N ARG A 40 -3.22 -8.58 1.99
CA ARG A 40 -2.45 -7.62 2.79
C ARG A 40 -1.15 -7.26 2.11
N ARG A 41 -0.46 -8.24 1.54
CA ARG A 41 0.79 -7.99 0.85
C ARG A 41 0.58 -7.13 -0.39
N ALA A 42 -0.46 -7.42 -1.16
CA ALA A 42 -0.78 -6.64 -2.35
C ALA A 42 -1.11 -5.19 -1.99
N SER A 43 -1.91 -4.98 -0.93
CA SER A 43 -2.29 -3.62 -0.56
C SER A 43 -1.08 -2.82 -0.04
N LEU A 44 -0.17 -3.46 0.69
CA LEU A 44 1.03 -2.80 1.20
C LEU A 44 1.99 -2.40 0.10
N SER A 45 1.97 -3.08 -1.03
CA SER A 45 2.89 -2.79 -2.12
C SER A 45 2.67 -1.41 -2.72
N ILE A 46 1.43 -0.89 -2.65
CA ILE A 46 1.11 0.40 -3.25
C ILE A 46 1.80 1.55 -2.52
N PRO A 47 1.57 1.73 -1.20
CA PRO A 47 2.26 2.83 -0.51
C PRO A 47 3.77 2.64 -0.48
N SER A 48 4.24 1.39 -0.44
CA SER A 48 5.68 1.12 -0.47
C SER A 48 6.31 1.57 -1.77
N ASN A 49 5.64 1.30 -2.89
CA ASN A 49 6.17 1.70 -4.20
C ASN A 49 6.13 3.21 -4.38
N ILE A 50 5.09 3.86 -3.84
CA ILE A 50 5.01 5.32 -3.89
C ILE A 50 6.15 5.93 -3.08
N ALA A 51 6.40 5.41 -1.89
CA ALA A 51 7.49 5.90 -1.04
C ALA A 51 8.84 5.70 -1.73
N GLU A 52 9.03 4.55 -2.36
CA GLU A 52 10.28 4.25 -3.04
C GLU A 52 10.51 5.19 -4.22
N GLY A 53 9.47 5.43 -5.02
CA GLY A 53 9.57 6.37 -6.13
C GLY A 53 9.88 7.78 -5.67
N SER A 54 9.29 8.19 -4.53
CA SER A 54 9.55 9.50 -3.96
C SER A 54 11.01 9.66 -3.55
N LYS A 55 11.61 8.59 -3.01
CA LYS A 55 13.01 8.62 -2.59
C LYS A 55 13.95 8.85 -3.75
N ARG A 56 13.57 8.38 -4.94
CA ARG A 56 14.38 8.59 -6.13
C ARG A 56 14.32 10.05 -6.60
N GLY A 57 13.32 10.79 -6.14
CA GLY A 57 13.19 12.20 -6.45
C GLY A 57 12.87 12.50 -7.90
N SER A 58 12.37 11.52 -8.63
CA SER A 58 12.07 11.66 -10.05
C SER A 58 10.56 11.57 -10.27
N LYS A 59 10.02 12.56 -10.98
CA LYS A 59 8.61 12.55 -11.36
C LYS A 59 8.26 11.37 -12.24
N LYS A 60 9.20 10.96 -13.05
CA LYS A 60 9.02 9.82 -13.94
C LYS A 60 8.68 8.54 -13.17
N ASP A 61 9.27 8.40 -12.02
CA ASP A 61 9.07 7.18 -11.24
C ASP A 61 7.65 7.06 -10.74
N PHE A 62 6.98 8.18 -10.51
CA PHE A 62 5.59 8.15 -10.09
C PHE A 62 4.64 7.77 -11.22
N THR A 63 4.97 8.13 -12.44
CA THR A 63 4.10 7.87 -13.58
C THR A 63 4.17 6.42 -14.06
N HIS A 64 5.10 5.67 -13.56
CA HIS A 64 5.27 4.26 -13.93
C HIS A 64 4.52 3.28 -13.03
N PHE A 65 3.82 3.77 -12.05
CA PHE A 65 3.03 2.90 -11.18
C PHE A 65 1.70 2.46 -11.80
#